data_33faaf8c6bb8234e2cc42c08e0545c39
#
_entry.id   33faaf8c6bb8234e2cc42c08e0545c39
#
_cell.length_a   1.000
_cell.length_b   1.000
_cell.length_c   1.000
_cell.angle_alpha   90.00
_cell.angle_beta   90.00
_cell.angle_gamma   90.00
#
_symmetry.space_group_name_H-M   'P 1'
#
loop_
_entity.id
_entity.type
_entity.pdbx_description
1 polymer ?
#
loop_
_entity_poly.entity_id
_entity_poly.type
_entity_poly.pdbx_seq_one_letter_code
_entity_poly.pdbx_strand_id
1 'polypeptide(L)'
;MGKPTGFLEFERKSNVGTSPLERIKNYKEFHTPLPENERRQQASRCMDCGVPFCQNGKPIMGMVSGCPLNNLVPEWNDLLYTNEYEAAAHRLLMTNNFPEFTSRVCPALCEAACTCGLNGDPVSVKENENFIIEFAYNSGLMQPNPPKVRTDKNIAIIGSGPSGLACADQLNKRGHNVTVFEKDDRIGGLLTVSYTHLTLPTNREV
;
A
#
# COMPACT_ATOMS: atom_id res chain seq x y z
N MET A 1 -10.86 -4.35 -16.33
CA MET A 1 -11.71 -3.16 -16.16
C MET A 1 -12.77 -3.49 -15.12
N GLY A 2 -12.79 -2.77 -14.00
CA GLY A 2 -13.83 -2.93 -12.98
C GLY A 2 -15.23 -2.79 -13.58
N LYS A 3 -16.19 -2.35 -12.85
CA LYS A 3 -17.53 -2.11 -13.40
C LYS A 3 -17.56 -0.72 -14.06
N PRO A 4 -17.81 -0.57 -15.38
CA PRO A 4 -17.74 0.73 -16.08
C PRO A 4 -18.60 1.84 -15.44
N THR A 5 -19.68 1.47 -14.75
CA THR A 5 -20.63 2.37 -14.08
C THR A 5 -20.54 2.36 -12.56
N GLY A 6 -19.55 1.63 -11.98
CA GLY A 6 -19.46 1.42 -10.54
C GLY A 6 -19.37 2.72 -9.74
N PHE A 7 -18.68 3.73 -10.25
CA PHE A 7 -18.56 5.05 -9.62
C PHE A 7 -19.89 5.85 -9.62
N LEU A 8 -20.85 5.50 -10.46
CA LEU A 8 -22.20 6.10 -10.49
C LEU A 8 -23.19 5.35 -9.59
N GLU A 9 -22.91 4.07 -9.33
CA GLU A 9 -23.86 3.19 -8.62
C GLU A 9 -23.56 3.11 -7.12
N PHE A 10 -22.31 3.23 -6.73
CA PHE A 10 -21.88 3.07 -5.36
C PHE A 10 -21.28 4.36 -4.82
N GLU A 11 -21.74 4.79 -3.67
CA GLU A 11 -21.14 5.87 -2.93
C GLU A 11 -19.76 5.47 -2.40
N ARG A 12 -18.88 6.45 -2.20
CA ARG A 12 -17.60 6.22 -1.55
C ARG A 12 -17.80 5.82 -0.10
N LYS A 13 -17.13 4.74 0.30
CA LYS A 13 -16.96 4.35 1.69
C LYS A 13 -15.49 4.28 2.03
N SER A 14 -15.16 4.66 3.24
CA SER A 14 -13.85 4.48 3.86
C SER A 14 -14.04 3.89 5.25
N ASN A 15 -12.97 3.36 5.82
CA ASN A 15 -13.04 2.83 7.17
C ASN A 15 -13.49 3.90 8.17
N VAL A 16 -14.25 3.47 9.15
CA VAL A 16 -14.66 4.32 10.26
C VAL A 16 -13.67 4.10 11.39
N GLY A 17 -12.95 5.16 11.74
CA GLY A 17 -12.07 5.12 12.91
C GLY A 17 -12.89 5.01 14.20
N THR A 18 -12.38 4.26 15.16
CA THR A 18 -12.91 4.24 16.53
C THR A 18 -12.97 5.66 17.09
N SER A 19 -13.95 5.96 17.92
CA SER A 19 -14.11 7.31 18.48
C SER A 19 -12.84 7.76 19.24
N PRO A 20 -12.51 9.05 19.25
CA PRO A 20 -11.30 9.54 19.93
C PRO A 20 -11.23 9.15 21.41
N LEU A 21 -12.36 9.14 22.11
CA LEU A 21 -12.43 8.77 23.52
C LEU A 21 -12.15 7.26 23.76
N GLU A 22 -12.38 6.44 22.78
CA GLU A 22 -12.03 5.02 22.85
C GLU A 22 -10.57 4.77 22.46
N ARG A 23 -10.04 5.53 21.47
CA ARG A 23 -8.65 5.39 21.02
C ARG A 23 -7.64 5.67 22.12
N ILE A 24 -7.90 6.63 22.99
CA ILE A 24 -6.98 7.00 24.09
C ILE A 24 -6.86 5.91 25.16
N LYS A 25 -7.73 4.90 25.16
CA LYS A 25 -7.72 3.81 26.16
C LYS A 25 -6.70 2.71 25.85
N ASN A 26 -6.20 2.64 24.64
CA ASN A 26 -5.27 1.59 24.21
C ASN A 26 -4.46 2.02 22.97
N TYR A 27 -3.48 1.22 22.60
CA TYR A 27 -2.61 1.42 21.41
C TYR A 27 -2.93 0.42 20.29
N LYS A 28 -4.14 -0.10 20.22
CA LYS A 28 -4.55 -1.04 19.17
C LYS A 28 -4.91 -0.30 17.88
N GLU A 29 -4.98 -1.04 16.79
CA GLU A 29 -5.51 -0.55 15.51
C GLU A 29 -6.91 0.07 15.73
N PHE A 30 -7.10 1.29 15.28
CA PHE A 30 -8.34 2.03 15.49
C PHE A 30 -9.18 2.17 14.21
N HIS A 31 -8.69 1.68 13.09
CA HIS A 31 -9.44 1.62 11.86
C HIS A 31 -10.14 0.27 11.73
N THR A 32 -11.44 0.30 11.49
CA THR A 32 -12.23 -0.91 11.23
C THR A 32 -12.31 -1.12 9.72
N PRO A 33 -11.72 -2.20 9.17
CA PRO A 33 -11.77 -2.46 7.74
C PRO A 33 -13.20 -2.62 7.23
N LEU A 34 -13.43 -2.22 5.99
CA LEU A 34 -14.73 -2.46 5.34
C LEU A 34 -15.01 -3.97 5.18
N PRO A 35 -16.27 -4.41 5.24
CA PRO A 35 -16.66 -5.77 4.88
C PRO A 35 -16.29 -6.11 3.43
N GLU A 36 -16.06 -7.38 3.13
CA GLU A 36 -15.57 -7.84 1.83
C GLU A 36 -16.44 -7.40 0.65
N ASN A 37 -17.76 -7.52 0.79
CA ASN A 37 -18.72 -7.09 -0.24
C ASN A 37 -18.64 -5.58 -0.51
N GLU A 38 -18.46 -4.77 0.51
CA GLU A 38 -18.32 -3.31 0.37
C GLU A 38 -16.99 -2.96 -0.30
N ARG A 39 -15.92 -3.67 0.01
CA ARG A 39 -14.61 -3.45 -0.63
C ARG A 39 -14.65 -3.72 -2.13
N ARG A 40 -15.32 -4.81 -2.56
CA ARG A 40 -15.56 -5.06 -3.99
C ARG A 40 -16.30 -3.91 -4.66
N GLN A 41 -17.32 -3.35 -3.98
CA GLN A 41 -18.02 -2.18 -4.47
C GLN A 41 -17.08 -0.97 -4.58
N GLN A 42 -16.21 -0.74 -3.59
CA GLN A 42 -15.24 0.35 -3.65
C GLN A 42 -14.22 0.15 -4.78
N ALA A 43 -13.72 -1.05 -4.98
CA ALA A 43 -12.82 -1.38 -6.09
C ALA A 43 -13.50 -1.16 -7.45
N SER A 44 -14.80 -1.51 -7.58
CA SER A 44 -15.56 -1.32 -8.82
C SER A 44 -15.76 0.15 -9.23
N ARG A 45 -15.56 1.09 -8.29
CA ARG A 45 -15.65 2.52 -8.59
C ARG A 45 -14.49 3.03 -9.45
N CYS A 46 -13.44 2.24 -9.62
CA CYS A 46 -12.32 2.60 -10.49
C CYS A 46 -12.75 2.53 -11.96
N MET A 47 -12.59 3.66 -12.67
CA MET A 47 -12.93 3.77 -14.10
C MET A 47 -11.88 3.16 -15.04
N ASP A 48 -10.75 2.69 -14.52
CA ASP A 48 -9.62 2.22 -15.30
C ASP A 48 -9.23 3.20 -16.42
N CYS A 49 -8.87 4.42 -16.01
CA CYS A 49 -8.59 5.52 -16.93
C CYS A 49 -7.41 5.17 -17.86
N GLY A 50 -7.53 5.47 -19.16
CA GLY A 50 -6.44 5.28 -20.11
C GLY A 50 -5.21 6.14 -19.81
N VAL A 51 -5.39 7.27 -19.10
CA VAL A 51 -4.32 8.10 -18.52
C VAL A 51 -4.61 8.25 -17.04
N PRO A 52 -4.16 7.30 -16.20
CA PRO A 52 -4.48 7.28 -14.78
C PRO A 52 -3.61 8.26 -14.01
N PHE A 53 -4.13 9.44 -13.68
CA PHE A 53 -3.43 10.43 -12.85
C PHE A 53 -3.09 9.89 -11.46
N CYS A 54 -3.90 8.98 -10.92
CA CYS A 54 -3.67 8.36 -9.61
C CYS A 54 -2.31 7.65 -9.49
N GLN A 55 -1.78 7.08 -10.57
CA GLN A 55 -0.48 6.41 -10.57
C GLN A 55 0.65 7.26 -11.15
N ASN A 56 0.40 8.52 -11.51
CA ASN A 56 1.43 9.38 -12.07
C ASN A 56 2.14 10.19 -10.97
N GLY A 57 3.35 9.78 -10.60
CA GLY A 57 4.16 10.46 -9.59
C GLY A 57 4.87 11.73 -10.07
N LYS A 58 4.60 12.23 -11.29
CA LYS A 58 5.26 13.41 -11.84
C LYS A 58 4.50 14.68 -11.52
N PRO A 59 5.20 15.82 -11.30
CA PRO A 59 4.53 17.12 -11.25
C PRO A 59 3.85 17.44 -12.58
N ILE A 60 2.59 17.84 -12.51
CA ILE A 60 1.83 18.36 -13.64
C ILE A 60 1.57 19.83 -13.37
N MET A 61 2.04 20.71 -14.24
CA MET A 61 1.94 22.19 -14.09
C MET A 61 2.42 22.69 -12.71
N GLY A 62 3.49 22.09 -12.20
CA GLY A 62 4.07 22.46 -10.89
C GLY A 62 3.37 21.83 -9.67
N MET A 63 2.32 21.06 -9.87
CA MET A 63 1.61 20.35 -8.79
C MET A 63 1.97 18.85 -8.80
N VAL A 64 2.24 18.30 -7.64
CA VAL A 64 2.42 16.85 -7.51
C VAL A 64 1.07 16.17 -7.67
N SER A 65 0.96 15.22 -8.60
CA SER A 65 -0.24 14.42 -8.80
C SER A 65 0.05 12.94 -8.65
N GLY A 66 -0.89 12.21 -8.06
CA GLY A 66 -0.85 10.77 -7.99
C GLY A 66 0.21 10.16 -7.07
N CYS A 67 0.44 8.88 -7.24
CA CYS A 67 1.33 8.08 -6.40
C CYS A 67 2.80 8.28 -6.80
N PRO A 68 3.70 8.74 -5.90
CA PRO A 68 5.12 8.88 -6.23
C PRO A 68 5.84 7.55 -6.47
N LEU A 69 5.28 6.43 -6.00
CA LEU A 69 5.78 5.08 -6.31
C LEU A 69 5.28 4.55 -7.66
N ASN A 70 4.42 5.29 -8.35
CA ASN A 70 3.72 4.85 -9.55
C ASN A 70 2.95 3.53 -9.34
N ASN A 71 2.27 3.39 -8.21
CA ASN A 71 1.45 2.22 -7.90
C ASN A 71 0.42 1.99 -9.00
N LEU A 72 0.28 0.73 -9.41
CA LEU A 72 -0.59 0.28 -10.50
C LEU A 72 -2.06 0.22 -10.04
N VAL A 73 -2.58 1.37 -9.58
CA VAL A 73 -3.87 1.50 -8.91
C VAL A 73 -5.05 0.95 -9.72
N PRO A 74 -5.21 1.26 -11.02
CA PRO A 74 -6.32 0.70 -11.79
C PRO A 74 -6.28 -0.81 -11.89
N GLU A 75 -5.08 -1.38 -12.12
CA GLU A 75 -4.91 -2.80 -12.32
C GLU A 75 -5.29 -3.62 -11.07
N TRP A 76 -4.75 -3.26 -9.89
CA TRP A 76 -5.10 -4.03 -8.70
C TRP A 76 -6.51 -3.72 -8.17
N ASN A 77 -7.12 -2.58 -8.51
CA ASN A 77 -8.55 -2.36 -8.27
C ASN A 77 -9.43 -3.29 -9.12
N ASP A 78 -9.07 -3.52 -10.37
CA ASP A 78 -9.76 -4.46 -11.23
C ASP A 78 -9.67 -5.89 -10.68
N LEU A 79 -8.47 -6.31 -10.29
CA LEU A 79 -8.23 -7.61 -9.68
C LEU A 79 -9.02 -7.80 -8.37
N LEU A 80 -9.13 -6.75 -7.55
CA LEU A 80 -10.00 -6.78 -6.36
C LEU A 80 -11.47 -6.97 -6.71
N TYR A 81 -11.95 -6.27 -7.71
CA TYR A 81 -13.34 -6.38 -8.14
C TYR A 81 -13.67 -7.79 -8.64
N THR A 82 -12.74 -8.43 -9.34
CA THR A 82 -12.87 -9.78 -9.89
C THR A 82 -12.56 -10.90 -8.89
N ASN A 83 -12.21 -10.56 -7.63
CA ASN A 83 -11.79 -11.47 -6.56
C ASN A 83 -10.45 -12.18 -6.80
N GLU A 84 -9.61 -11.62 -7.64
CA GLU A 84 -8.25 -12.13 -7.91
C GLU A 84 -7.26 -11.53 -6.89
N TYR A 85 -7.48 -11.81 -5.60
CA TYR A 85 -6.80 -11.15 -4.48
C TYR A 85 -5.30 -11.43 -4.44
N GLU A 86 -4.88 -12.65 -4.79
CA GLU A 86 -3.48 -13.01 -4.88
C GLU A 86 -2.76 -12.24 -5.99
N ALA A 87 -3.39 -12.14 -7.15
CA ALA A 87 -2.86 -11.36 -8.26
C ALA A 87 -2.81 -9.86 -7.92
N ALA A 88 -3.81 -9.34 -7.18
CA ALA A 88 -3.81 -7.97 -6.68
C ALA A 88 -2.64 -7.71 -5.74
N ALA A 89 -2.34 -8.65 -4.82
CA ALA A 89 -1.20 -8.55 -3.91
C ALA A 89 0.13 -8.55 -4.67
N HIS A 90 0.31 -9.45 -5.62
CA HIS A 90 1.50 -9.45 -6.47
C HIS A 90 1.65 -8.12 -7.23
N ARG A 91 0.57 -7.57 -7.74
CA ARG A 91 0.59 -6.31 -8.48
C ARG A 91 0.93 -5.11 -7.60
N LEU A 92 0.40 -5.06 -6.40
CA LEU A 92 0.71 -4.01 -5.42
C LEU A 92 2.17 -4.06 -4.98
N LEU A 93 2.67 -5.26 -4.67
CA LEU A 93 4.04 -5.47 -4.18
C LEU A 93 5.13 -5.27 -5.26
N MET A 94 4.76 -5.11 -6.52
CA MET A 94 5.72 -4.74 -7.57
C MET A 94 6.31 -3.35 -7.39
N THR A 95 5.50 -2.41 -6.93
CA THR A 95 5.87 -0.99 -6.82
C THR A 95 5.94 -0.49 -5.38
N ASN A 96 5.23 -1.14 -4.45
CA ASN A 96 5.21 -0.76 -3.05
C ASN A 96 5.81 -1.87 -2.17
N ASN A 97 6.87 -1.55 -1.45
CA ASN A 97 7.52 -2.49 -0.54
C ASN A 97 6.83 -2.60 0.82
N PHE A 98 6.04 -1.60 1.21
CA PHE A 98 5.42 -1.49 2.53
C PHE A 98 3.96 -1.05 2.47
N PRO A 99 3.07 -1.80 1.79
CA PRO A 99 1.66 -1.41 1.68
C PRO A 99 0.95 -1.37 3.04
N GLU A 100 1.36 -2.20 3.99
CA GLU A 100 0.84 -2.22 5.35
C GLU A 100 1.04 -0.89 6.08
N PHE A 101 2.08 -0.15 5.73
CA PHE A 101 2.35 1.17 6.28
C PHE A 101 1.68 2.25 5.44
N THR A 102 1.88 2.24 4.14
CA THR A 102 1.36 3.29 3.26
C THR A 102 -0.16 3.34 3.26
N SER A 103 -0.83 2.20 3.31
CA SER A 103 -2.30 2.15 3.42
C SER A 103 -2.85 2.82 4.68
N ARG A 104 -2.03 2.97 5.73
CA ARG A 104 -2.44 3.59 7.00
C ARG A 104 -2.07 5.07 7.09
N VAL A 105 -0.85 5.44 6.68
CA VAL A 105 -0.30 6.78 6.95
C VAL A 105 -0.09 7.65 5.72
N CYS A 106 -0.15 7.09 4.50
CA CYS A 106 0.01 7.88 3.29
C CYS A 106 -1.10 8.94 3.19
N PRO A 107 -0.79 10.20 2.79
CA PRO A 107 -1.78 11.23 2.56
C PRO A 107 -2.68 10.97 1.34
N ALA A 108 -2.47 9.86 0.63
CA ALA A 108 -3.27 9.39 -0.50
C ALA A 108 -3.35 10.39 -1.66
N LEU A 109 -2.20 10.84 -2.15
CA LEU A 109 -2.14 11.70 -3.35
C LEU A 109 -2.82 11.03 -4.58
N CYS A 110 -2.84 9.70 -4.62
CA CYS A 110 -3.57 8.94 -5.63
C CYS A 110 -5.10 9.18 -5.58
N GLU A 111 -5.67 9.32 -4.39
CA GLU A 111 -7.09 9.67 -4.23
C GLU A 111 -7.35 11.12 -4.63
N ALA A 112 -6.47 12.05 -4.22
CA ALA A 112 -6.57 13.45 -4.60
C ALA A 112 -6.47 13.67 -6.13
N ALA A 113 -5.71 12.80 -6.82
CA ALA A 113 -5.55 12.85 -8.28
C ALA A 113 -6.58 12.02 -9.04
N CYS A 114 -7.47 11.32 -8.34
CA CYS A 114 -8.47 10.48 -8.98
C CYS A 114 -9.49 11.30 -9.77
N THR A 115 -9.67 11.00 -11.05
CA THR A 115 -10.60 11.72 -11.92
C THR A 115 -12.07 11.57 -11.52
N CYS A 116 -12.44 10.51 -10.78
CA CYS A 116 -13.77 10.43 -10.17
C CYS A 116 -14.03 11.62 -9.23
N GLY A 117 -12.99 12.18 -8.61
CA GLY A 117 -13.09 13.34 -7.73
C GLY A 117 -13.46 14.64 -8.42
N LEU A 118 -13.51 14.71 -9.75
CA LEU A 118 -13.94 15.88 -10.50
C LEU A 118 -15.45 16.10 -10.46
N ASN A 119 -16.22 15.01 -10.38
CA ASN A 119 -17.69 15.04 -10.46
C ASN A 119 -18.36 14.34 -9.26
N GLY A 120 -17.58 13.86 -8.30
CA GLY A 120 -18.05 13.16 -7.12
C GLY A 120 -16.89 12.79 -6.22
N ASP A 121 -17.00 11.69 -5.49
CA ASP A 121 -15.95 11.23 -4.58
C ASP A 121 -14.90 10.37 -5.31
N PRO A 122 -13.60 10.52 -4.98
CA PRO A 122 -12.56 9.67 -5.51
C PRO A 122 -12.71 8.21 -5.04
N VAL A 123 -12.01 7.31 -5.71
CA VAL A 123 -11.92 5.90 -5.28
C VAL A 123 -11.18 5.80 -3.93
N SER A 124 -11.64 4.94 -3.03
CA SER A 124 -11.01 4.67 -1.73
C SER A 124 -9.77 3.79 -1.89
N VAL A 125 -8.71 4.36 -2.48
CA VAL A 125 -7.50 3.64 -2.88
C VAL A 125 -6.78 3.05 -1.67
N LYS A 126 -6.67 3.81 -0.57
CA LYS A 126 -6.02 3.35 0.67
C LYS A 126 -6.74 2.16 1.30
N GLU A 127 -8.06 2.15 1.27
CA GLU A 127 -8.84 1.03 1.80
C GLU A 127 -8.60 -0.25 1.00
N ASN A 128 -8.56 -0.10 -0.32
CA ASN A 128 -8.30 -1.21 -1.22
C ASN A 128 -6.86 -1.73 -1.04
N GLU A 129 -5.88 -0.82 -0.93
CA GLU A 129 -4.48 -1.17 -0.64
C GLU A 129 -4.35 -1.90 0.70
N ASN A 130 -5.01 -1.40 1.75
CA ASN A 130 -5.01 -2.04 3.07
C ASN A 130 -5.57 -3.45 3.02
N PHE A 131 -6.70 -3.64 2.34
CA PHE A 131 -7.26 -4.97 2.20
C PHE A 131 -6.33 -5.94 1.49
N ILE A 132 -5.73 -5.52 0.38
CA ILE A 132 -4.83 -6.38 -0.40
C ILE A 132 -3.69 -6.89 0.48
N ILE A 133 -3.06 -6.01 1.24
CA ILE A 133 -1.91 -6.42 2.05
C ILE A 133 -2.32 -7.24 3.27
N GLU A 134 -3.43 -6.91 3.93
CA GLU A 134 -3.95 -7.72 5.03
C GLU A 134 -4.35 -9.12 4.55
N PHE A 135 -4.98 -9.22 3.38
CA PHE A 135 -5.25 -10.52 2.75
C PHE A 135 -3.96 -11.29 2.51
N ALA A 136 -2.93 -10.65 1.96
CA ALA A 136 -1.66 -11.30 1.65
C ALA A 136 -0.97 -11.87 2.91
N TYR A 137 -1.06 -11.18 4.05
CA TYR A 137 -0.57 -11.70 5.33
C TYR A 137 -1.44 -12.84 5.87
N ASN A 138 -2.75 -12.66 5.90
CA ASN A 138 -3.69 -13.62 6.46
C ASN A 138 -3.76 -14.94 5.67
N SER A 139 -3.57 -14.87 4.35
CA SER A 139 -3.52 -16.06 3.49
C SER A 139 -2.16 -16.76 3.50
N GLY A 140 -1.15 -16.19 4.15
CA GLY A 140 0.21 -16.73 4.14
C GLY A 140 0.97 -16.51 2.83
N LEU A 141 0.51 -15.63 1.96
CA LEU A 141 1.18 -15.26 0.71
C LEU A 141 2.50 -14.52 0.96
N MET A 142 2.56 -13.76 2.07
CA MET A 142 3.76 -13.05 2.49
C MET A 142 4.76 -14.03 3.13
N GLN A 143 5.61 -14.61 2.30
CA GLN A 143 6.69 -15.51 2.72
C GLN A 143 8.05 -14.98 2.29
N PRO A 144 9.14 -15.31 3.00
CA PRO A 144 10.48 -15.02 2.53
C PRO A 144 10.70 -15.61 1.13
N ASN A 145 11.08 -14.75 0.20
CA ASN A 145 11.33 -15.16 -1.19
C ASN A 145 12.76 -14.75 -1.62
N PRO A 146 13.78 -15.46 -1.11
CA PRO A 146 15.16 -15.17 -1.47
C PRO A 146 15.39 -15.49 -2.97
N PRO A 147 16.25 -14.73 -3.66
CA PRO A 147 16.55 -14.97 -5.05
C PRO A 147 17.23 -16.34 -5.24
N LYS A 148 16.84 -17.06 -6.28
CA LYS A 148 17.41 -18.38 -6.60
C LYS A 148 18.88 -18.30 -7.02
N VAL A 149 19.27 -17.19 -7.62
CA VAL A 149 20.64 -16.95 -8.11
C VAL A 149 21.17 -15.68 -7.46
N ARG A 150 22.34 -15.78 -6.84
CA ARG A 150 23.05 -14.64 -6.27
C ARG A 150 24.06 -14.10 -7.26
N THR A 151 24.22 -12.78 -7.25
CA THR A 151 25.32 -12.10 -7.95
C THR A 151 26.51 -12.01 -6.99
N ASP A 152 27.70 -11.78 -7.53
CA ASP A 152 28.92 -11.59 -6.72
C ASP A 152 29.03 -10.16 -6.12
N LYS A 153 27.96 -9.38 -6.24
CA LYS A 153 27.95 -7.99 -5.76
C LYS A 153 27.53 -7.93 -4.31
N ASN A 154 28.36 -7.27 -3.48
CA ASN A 154 28.08 -6.96 -2.09
C ASN A 154 27.74 -5.47 -1.97
N ILE A 155 26.59 -5.16 -1.40
CA ILE A 155 26.08 -3.79 -1.29
C ILE A 155 25.82 -3.48 0.19
N ALA A 156 26.39 -2.36 0.64
CA ALA A 156 26.15 -1.82 1.98
C ALA A 156 25.09 -0.72 1.89
N ILE A 157 24.10 -0.79 2.75
CA ILE A 157 23.07 0.24 2.91
C ILE A 157 23.21 0.85 4.29
N ILE A 158 23.29 2.15 4.36
CA ILE A 158 23.44 2.88 5.62
C ILE A 158 22.09 3.43 6.03
N GLY A 159 21.58 2.90 7.12
CA GLY A 159 20.27 3.21 7.70
C GLY A 159 19.17 2.25 7.30
N SER A 160 18.39 1.82 8.29
CA SER A 160 17.25 0.89 8.13
C SER A 160 15.88 1.58 8.15
N GLY A 161 15.82 2.87 7.82
CA GLY A 161 14.56 3.57 7.59
C GLY A 161 13.82 3.03 6.36
N PRO A 162 12.58 3.53 6.08
CA PRO A 162 11.76 3.02 4.97
C PRO A 162 12.50 2.97 3.63
N SER A 163 13.26 4.01 3.31
CA SER A 163 14.04 4.07 2.06
C SER A 163 15.15 3.03 2.00
N GLY A 164 15.88 2.85 3.11
CA GLY A 164 16.96 1.86 3.20
C GLY A 164 16.42 0.44 3.08
N LEU A 165 15.34 0.13 3.79
CA LEU A 165 14.72 -1.19 3.75
C LEU A 165 14.09 -1.48 2.37
N ALA A 166 13.43 -0.49 1.74
CA ALA A 166 12.91 -0.66 0.38
C ALA A 166 14.03 -0.91 -0.64
N CYS A 167 15.13 -0.18 -0.52
CA CYS A 167 16.32 -0.38 -1.35
C CYS A 167 16.91 -1.78 -1.12
N ALA A 168 17.03 -2.21 0.13
CA ALA A 168 17.53 -3.54 0.49
C ALA A 168 16.67 -4.66 -0.13
N ASP A 169 15.35 -4.57 -0.01
CA ASP A 169 14.43 -5.55 -0.59
C ASP A 169 14.58 -5.62 -2.13
N GLN A 170 14.58 -4.47 -2.80
CA GLN A 170 14.69 -4.40 -4.25
C GLN A 170 16.04 -4.95 -4.76
N LEU A 171 17.14 -4.66 -4.07
CA LEU A 171 18.46 -5.16 -4.42
C LEU A 171 18.60 -6.66 -4.12
N ASN A 172 18.04 -7.11 -3.00
CA ASN A 172 18.00 -8.52 -2.65
C ASN A 172 17.21 -9.32 -3.69
N LYS A 173 16.02 -8.85 -4.10
CA LYS A 173 15.22 -9.47 -5.17
C LYS A 173 15.97 -9.61 -6.48
N ARG A 174 16.91 -8.69 -6.77
CA ARG A 174 17.80 -8.75 -7.93
C ARG A 174 19.01 -9.67 -7.76
N GLY A 175 19.13 -10.34 -6.62
CA GLY A 175 20.17 -11.32 -6.35
C GLY A 175 21.44 -10.75 -5.72
N HIS A 176 21.50 -9.49 -5.36
CA HIS A 176 22.67 -8.91 -4.72
C HIS A 176 22.76 -9.34 -3.25
N ASN A 177 23.99 -9.43 -2.72
CA ASN A 177 24.21 -9.60 -1.29
C ASN A 177 24.12 -8.22 -0.64
N VAL A 178 23.12 -8.04 0.23
CA VAL A 178 22.85 -6.73 0.84
C VAL A 178 23.08 -6.80 2.34
N THR A 179 23.85 -5.86 2.87
CA THR A 179 24.02 -5.67 4.31
C THR A 179 23.50 -4.29 4.68
N VAL A 180 22.57 -4.23 5.62
CA VAL A 180 22.02 -2.97 6.15
C VAL A 180 22.71 -2.66 7.47
N PHE A 181 23.29 -1.45 7.59
CA PHE A 181 23.92 -0.95 8.79
C PHE A 181 22.98 0.05 9.47
N GLU A 182 22.63 -0.23 10.72
CA GLU A 182 21.78 0.63 11.54
C GLU A 182 22.55 1.10 12.78
N LYS A 183 22.38 2.37 13.13
CA LYS A 183 23.02 2.96 14.33
C LYS A 183 22.25 2.68 15.61
N ASP A 184 20.93 2.49 15.49
CA ASP A 184 20.04 2.26 16.62
C ASP A 184 19.92 0.73 16.89
N ASP A 185 19.42 0.38 18.05
CA ASP A 185 19.22 -1.01 18.48
C ASP A 185 18.05 -1.72 17.79
N ARG A 186 17.28 -0.97 16.98
CA ARG A 186 16.11 -1.47 16.24
C ARG A 186 16.11 -0.94 14.82
N ILE A 187 15.67 -1.80 13.90
CA ILE A 187 15.45 -1.43 12.50
C ILE A 187 14.12 -0.70 12.35
N GLY A 188 13.98 0.08 11.27
CA GLY A 188 12.72 0.70 10.86
C GLY A 188 12.72 2.23 10.84
N GLY A 189 13.59 2.89 11.59
CA GLY A 189 13.66 4.36 11.63
C GLY A 189 12.30 5.01 11.89
N LEU A 190 11.81 5.87 10.99
CA LEU A 190 10.50 6.51 11.11
C LEU A 190 9.33 5.52 11.16
N LEU A 191 9.47 4.31 10.65
CA LEU A 191 8.42 3.29 10.77
C LEU A 191 8.16 2.93 12.23
N THR A 192 9.15 2.95 13.09
CA THR A 192 8.99 2.68 14.52
C THR A 192 8.38 3.84 15.29
N VAL A 193 8.59 5.08 14.84
CA VAL A 193 8.12 6.31 15.49
C VAL A 193 6.69 6.65 15.06
N SER A 194 6.41 6.57 13.77
CA SER A 194 5.10 6.89 13.20
C SER A 194 3.99 5.93 13.63
N TYR A 195 4.36 4.79 14.19
CA TYR A 195 3.47 3.70 14.57
C TYR A 195 3.48 3.36 16.05
N THR A 196 3.98 4.23 16.91
CA THR A 196 3.86 4.02 18.36
C THR A 196 2.41 3.88 18.83
N HIS A 197 1.45 4.18 17.98
CA HIS A 197 0.01 4.03 18.21
C HIS A 197 -0.66 2.97 17.31
N LEU A 198 0.08 2.33 16.43
CA LEU A 198 -0.38 1.21 15.62
C LEU A 198 0.36 -0.04 16.05
N THR A 199 -0.36 -1.03 16.54
CA THR A 199 0.21 -2.35 16.77
C THR A 199 0.55 -2.96 15.41
N LEU A 200 1.82 -2.92 15.07
CA LEU A 200 2.32 -3.69 13.95
C LEU A 200 2.21 -5.18 14.28
N PRO A 201 1.85 -6.04 13.31
CA PRO A 201 2.15 -7.45 13.45
C PRO A 201 3.67 -7.59 13.55
N THR A 202 4.16 -7.82 14.76
CA THR A 202 5.59 -7.83 15.13
C THR A 202 6.33 -9.09 14.66
N ASN A 203 5.69 -9.94 13.87
CA ASN A 203 6.24 -11.23 13.44
C ASN A 203 6.82 -11.17 12.01
N ARG A 204 7.56 -10.13 11.67
CA ARG A 204 8.46 -10.18 10.52
C ARG A 204 9.83 -10.62 11.00
N GLU A 205 10.08 -11.91 10.97
CA GLU A 205 11.46 -12.41 10.91
C GLU A 205 12.01 -12.04 9.52
N VAL A 206 13.04 -11.23 9.52
CA VAL A 206 13.77 -10.80 8.32
C VAL A 206 14.80 -11.86 7.94
#